data_3575f3b2e4749afe860481f4561a2203
#
_entry.id   3575f3b2e4749afe860481f4561a2203
#
_cell.length_a   1.000
_cell.length_b   1.000
_cell.length_c   1.000
_cell.angle_alpha   90.00
_cell.angle_beta   90.00
_cell.angle_gamma   90.00
#
_symmetry.space_group_name_H-M   'P 1'
#
loop_
_entity.id
_entity.type
_entity.pdbx_description
1 polymer ?
#
loop_
_entity_poly.entity_id
_entity_poly.type
_entity_poly.pdbx_seq_one_letter_code
_entity_poly.pdbx_strand_id
1 'polypeptide(L)'
;MQIGFVNFNTEEKKRVAKMMQLLQESEAIEELGIGRVRDHFSNTLFPGTSTLQHHAKYFVVMPSLYYHTAFKSRKFQNLAEVSRYIKEAEIQITRQLSEDENGELRTDLTGITGINTYKEALNDYNKYVKYDPAYIYGSGLARYGIIPNTSVERLILELNKKHFADPHNKSALKCEDTTEDADDLTGDKQVIKTCGESYNFFNGKTMNLTLTEKEASFMKDRIHASCDGTMLAYLIDCEYDLPEHV
;
A
#
# COMPACT_ATOMS: atom_id res chain seq x y z
N MET A 1 -3.15 64.02 -3.94
CA MET A 1 -2.94 62.73 -3.26
C MET A 1 -1.43 62.49 -3.22
N GLN A 2 -0.76 62.72 -2.10
CA GLN A 2 0.67 62.51 -1.97
C GLN A 2 0.90 61.06 -1.63
N ILE A 3 1.57 60.32 -2.50
CA ILE A 3 2.00 58.95 -2.23
C ILE A 3 3.33 59.02 -1.49
N GLY A 4 3.28 58.84 -0.19
CA GLY A 4 4.47 58.76 0.67
C GLY A 4 5.10 57.34 0.56
N PHE A 5 6.35 57.23 0.15
CA PHE A 5 7.11 56.00 0.27
C PHE A 5 7.44 55.77 1.72
N VAL A 6 6.88 54.70 2.30
CA VAL A 6 7.29 54.25 3.65
C VAL A 6 8.66 53.61 3.53
N ASN A 7 9.66 54.26 4.15
CA ASN A 7 11.01 53.71 4.15
C ASN A 7 11.12 52.75 5.37
N PHE A 8 11.00 51.47 5.10
CA PHE A 8 11.14 50.44 6.12
C PHE A 8 12.53 50.51 6.77
N ASN A 9 12.57 50.48 8.10
CA ASN A 9 13.82 50.36 8.81
C ASN A 9 14.48 48.98 8.58
N THR A 10 15.74 48.82 9.01
CA THR A 10 16.50 47.60 8.72
C THR A 10 15.88 46.33 9.33
N GLU A 11 15.19 46.48 10.46
CA GLU A 11 14.49 45.35 11.12
C GLU A 11 13.21 44.98 10.41
N GLU A 12 12.45 45.98 9.95
CA GLU A 12 11.24 45.75 9.16
C GLU A 12 11.55 45.06 7.82
N LYS A 13 12.62 45.52 7.14
CA LYS A 13 13.12 44.87 5.93
C LYS A 13 13.49 43.39 6.17
N LYS A 14 14.14 43.07 7.30
CA LYS A 14 14.46 41.71 7.69
C LYS A 14 13.21 40.88 7.97
N ARG A 15 12.21 41.45 8.61
CA ARG A 15 10.93 40.78 8.89
C ARG A 15 10.17 40.48 7.61
N VAL A 16 10.09 41.47 6.67
CA VAL A 16 9.46 41.28 5.37
C VAL A 16 10.20 40.23 4.55
N ALA A 17 11.53 40.26 4.52
CA ALA A 17 12.34 39.25 3.82
C ALA A 17 12.13 37.84 4.40
N LYS A 18 12.04 37.71 5.73
CA LYS A 18 11.74 36.44 6.38
C LYS A 18 10.33 35.95 6.08
N MET A 19 9.34 36.83 6.06
CA MET A 19 7.98 36.51 5.62
C MET A 19 7.93 36.06 4.16
N MET A 20 8.63 36.76 3.26
CA MET A 20 8.70 36.37 1.86
C MET A 20 9.39 35.03 1.66
N GLN A 21 10.44 34.73 2.43
CA GLN A 21 11.09 33.43 2.40
C GLN A 21 10.16 32.31 2.86
N LEU A 22 9.42 32.51 3.97
CA LEU A 22 8.41 31.57 4.45
C LEU A 22 7.27 31.36 3.42
N LEU A 23 6.85 32.39 2.70
CA LEU A 23 5.84 32.28 1.65
C LEU A 23 6.35 31.59 0.36
N GLN A 24 7.66 31.57 0.13
CA GLN A 24 8.27 30.87 -1.01
C GLN A 24 8.53 29.38 -0.74
N GLU A 25 8.58 28.96 0.54
CA GLU A 25 8.67 27.56 0.90
C GLU A 25 7.32 26.91 0.70
N SER A 26 7.28 25.80 -0.04
CA SER A 26 6.03 25.06 -0.33
C SER A 26 5.30 24.62 0.94
N GLU A 27 6.03 24.47 2.04
CA GLU A 27 5.49 24.18 3.37
C GLU A 27 4.66 25.33 3.96
N ALA A 28 4.94 26.59 3.58
CA ALA A 28 4.19 27.74 4.10
C ALA A 28 2.71 27.76 3.62
N ILE A 29 2.41 27.16 2.48
CA ILE A 29 1.03 27.03 1.99
C ILE A 29 0.25 26.04 2.87
N GLU A 30 0.89 25.03 3.40
CA GLU A 30 0.30 24.08 4.36
C GLU A 30 0.06 24.75 5.72
N GLU A 31 0.95 25.61 6.19
CA GLU A 31 0.79 26.39 7.43
C GLU A 31 -0.41 27.34 7.37
N LEU A 32 -0.78 27.83 6.20
CA LEU A 32 -1.99 28.67 6.02
C LEU A 32 -3.31 27.89 6.10
N GLY A 33 -3.26 26.57 6.35
CA GLY A 33 -4.44 25.72 6.49
C GLY A 33 -5.06 25.26 5.16
N ILE A 34 -4.55 25.69 4.01
CA ILE A 34 -5.04 25.28 2.68
C ILE A 34 -4.79 23.78 2.48
N GLY A 35 -3.64 23.27 2.93
CA GLY A 35 -3.32 21.85 2.93
C GLY A 35 -4.37 21.04 3.70
N ARG A 36 -4.78 21.49 4.88
CA ARG A 36 -5.82 20.81 5.69
C ARG A 36 -7.17 20.77 4.99
N VAL A 37 -7.55 21.85 4.29
CA VAL A 37 -8.81 21.90 3.52
C VAL A 37 -8.74 20.92 2.36
N ARG A 38 -7.65 20.91 1.57
CA ARG A 38 -7.40 19.95 0.51
C ARG A 38 -7.48 18.52 1.01
N ASP A 39 -6.78 18.23 2.10
CA ASP A 39 -6.72 16.87 2.68
C ASP A 39 -8.09 16.43 3.23
N HIS A 40 -8.87 17.37 3.79
CA HIS A 40 -10.23 17.08 4.22
C HIS A 40 -11.13 16.71 3.03
N PHE A 41 -11.08 17.45 1.93
CA PHE A 41 -11.82 17.11 0.70
C PHE A 41 -11.36 15.78 0.13
N SER A 42 -10.06 15.56 0.02
CA SER A 42 -9.49 14.32 -0.48
C SER A 42 -9.95 13.11 0.37
N ASN A 43 -9.84 13.20 1.68
CA ASN A 43 -10.24 12.13 2.60
C ASN A 43 -11.76 11.89 2.65
N THR A 44 -12.57 12.92 2.35
CA THR A 44 -14.02 12.80 2.31
C THR A 44 -14.51 12.19 1.01
N LEU A 45 -13.95 12.60 -0.11
CA LEU A 45 -14.37 12.16 -1.44
C LEU A 45 -13.69 10.84 -1.85
N PHE A 46 -12.41 10.70 -1.54
CA PHE A 46 -11.55 9.57 -1.93
C PHE A 46 -10.80 8.98 -0.72
N PRO A 47 -11.51 8.46 0.28
CA PRO A 47 -10.87 7.96 1.50
C PRO A 47 -9.93 6.79 1.20
N GLY A 48 -8.74 6.81 1.81
CA GLY A 48 -7.74 5.75 1.67
C GLY A 48 -6.89 5.84 0.41
N THR A 49 -7.11 6.84 -0.46
CA THR A 49 -6.26 7.08 -1.63
C THR A 49 -5.13 8.05 -1.32
N SER A 50 -4.06 7.96 -2.08
CA SER A 50 -2.89 8.85 -2.01
C SER A 50 -2.28 9.01 -3.40
N THR A 51 -1.65 10.15 -3.67
CA THR A 51 -0.92 10.42 -4.92
C THR A 51 0.25 9.49 -5.18
N LEU A 52 0.70 8.74 -4.17
CA LEU A 52 1.78 7.74 -4.31
C LEU A 52 1.27 6.35 -4.71
N GLN A 53 -0.04 6.13 -4.68
CA GLN A 53 -0.68 4.85 -4.99
C GLN A 53 -1.02 4.80 -6.48
N HIS A 54 -0.09 4.32 -7.29
CA HIS A 54 -0.27 4.30 -8.75
C HIS A 54 -1.03 3.07 -9.26
N HIS A 55 -0.95 1.92 -8.55
CA HIS A 55 -1.51 0.67 -9.02
C HIS A 55 -2.39 -0.01 -7.97
N ALA A 56 -3.63 -0.30 -8.34
CA ALA A 56 -4.58 -1.02 -7.47
C ALA A 56 -4.11 -2.45 -7.12
N LYS A 57 -3.24 -3.05 -7.93
CA LYS A 57 -2.67 -4.38 -7.71
C LYS A 57 -2.05 -4.56 -6.33
N TYR A 58 -1.41 -3.54 -5.78
CA TYR A 58 -0.81 -3.60 -4.45
C TYR A 58 -1.85 -3.78 -3.33
N PHE A 59 -3.08 -3.26 -3.49
CA PHE A 59 -4.16 -3.48 -2.51
C PHE A 59 -4.58 -4.95 -2.39
N VAL A 60 -4.23 -5.77 -3.37
CA VAL A 60 -4.56 -7.20 -3.40
C VAL A 60 -3.35 -8.07 -3.05
N VAL A 61 -2.20 -7.72 -3.60
CA VAL A 61 -0.96 -8.48 -3.44
C VAL A 61 -0.40 -8.33 -2.01
N MET A 62 -0.43 -7.12 -1.45
CA MET A 62 0.12 -6.87 -0.11
C MET A 62 -0.63 -7.62 1.00
N PRO A 63 -1.98 -7.62 1.08
CA PRO A 63 -2.70 -8.44 2.06
C PRO A 63 -2.43 -9.94 1.90
N SER A 64 -2.29 -10.40 0.65
CA SER A 64 -1.95 -11.79 0.36
C SER A 64 -0.55 -12.16 0.85
N LEU A 65 0.42 -11.23 0.71
CA LEU A 65 1.75 -11.37 1.31
C LEU A 65 1.68 -11.43 2.84
N TYR A 66 0.91 -10.56 3.48
CA TYR A 66 0.76 -10.53 4.94
C TYR A 66 0.13 -11.82 5.46
N TYR A 67 -0.91 -12.30 4.79
CA TYR A 67 -1.55 -13.58 5.10
C TYR A 67 -0.54 -14.74 4.94
N HIS A 68 0.17 -14.79 3.82
CA HIS A 68 1.21 -15.80 3.59
C HIS A 68 2.28 -15.76 4.69
N THR A 69 2.76 -14.57 5.05
CA THR A 69 3.77 -14.41 6.10
C THR A 69 3.27 -14.89 7.45
N ALA A 70 2.01 -14.61 7.80
CA ALA A 70 1.42 -15.02 9.06
C ALA A 70 1.19 -16.54 9.16
N PHE A 71 0.68 -17.17 8.09
CA PHE A 71 0.10 -18.52 8.17
C PHE A 71 0.81 -19.58 7.32
N LYS A 72 1.51 -19.19 6.24
CA LYS A 72 2.11 -20.14 5.29
C LYS A 72 3.64 -20.12 5.24
N SER A 73 4.27 -19.17 5.95
CA SER A 73 5.72 -19.06 6.02
C SER A 73 6.30 -19.86 7.21
N ARG A 74 7.49 -19.49 7.63
CA ARG A 74 8.14 -20.03 8.83
C ARG A 74 7.69 -19.34 10.10
N LYS A 75 7.99 -19.93 11.27
CA LYS A 75 7.81 -19.29 12.56
C LYS A 75 8.82 -18.14 12.74
N PHE A 76 8.33 -16.97 13.15
CA PHE A 76 9.14 -15.79 13.45
C PHE A 76 9.34 -15.61 14.96
N GLN A 77 10.51 -15.11 15.35
CA GLN A 77 10.85 -14.88 16.76
C GLN A 77 10.55 -13.43 17.18
N ASN A 78 10.80 -12.47 16.30
CA ASN A 78 10.73 -11.04 16.60
C ASN A 78 10.26 -10.21 15.40
N LEU A 79 9.99 -8.92 15.65
CA LEU A 79 9.51 -7.98 14.64
C LEU A 79 10.53 -7.74 13.52
N ALA A 80 11.82 -7.74 13.84
CA ALA A 80 12.85 -7.48 12.82
C ALA A 80 12.90 -8.59 11.76
N GLU A 81 12.67 -9.85 12.15
CA GLU A 81 12.57 -10.97 11.21
C GLU A 81 11.35 -10.84 10.29
N VAL A 82 10.19 -10.43 10.84
CA VAL A 82 8.97 -10.21 10.05
C VAL A 82 9.18 -9.07 9.07
N SER A 83 9.69 -7.94 9.55
CA SER A 83 9.95 -6.75 8.71
C SER A 83 10.92 -7.07 7.58
N ARG A 84 12.00 -7.78 7.88
CA ARG A 84 12.97 -8.23 6.88
C ARG A 84 12.33 -9.14 5.83
N TYR A 85 11.54 -10.12 6.27
CA TYR A 85 10.88 -11.06 5.36
C TYR A 85 9.88 -10.36 4.42
N ILE A 86 9.08 -9.42 4.95
CA ILE A 86 8.16 -8.62 4.15
C ILE A 86 8.96 -7.81 3.12
N LYS A 87 10.02 -7.14 3.53
CA LYS A 87 10.84 -6.32 2.64
C LYS A 87 11.52 -7.12 1.53
N GLU A 88 12.05 -8.30 1.85
CA GLU A 88 12.59 -9.23 0.85
C GLU A 88 11.50 -9.67 -0.16
N ALA A 89 10.29 -9.95 0.31
CA ALA A 89 9.16 -10.30 -0.56
C ALA A 89 8.69 -9.11 -1.42
N GLU A 90 8.65 -7.88 -0.89
CA GLU A 90 8.32 -6.67 -1.65
C GLU A 90 9.30 -6.42 -2.79
N ILE A 91 10.60 -6.64 -2.56
CA ILE A 91 11.63 -6.57 -3.60
C ILE A 91 11.35 -7.59 -4.71
N GLN A 92 10.97 -8.81 -4.35
CA GLN A 92 10.60 -9.84 -5.32
C GLN A 92 9.31 -9.50 -6.07
N ILE A 93 8.30 -8.94 -5.40
CA ILE A 93 7.08 -8.44 -6.03
C ILE A 93 7.42 -7.33 -7.04
N THR A 94 8.27 -6.37 -6.66
CA THR A 94 8.73 -5.32 -7.59
C THR A 94 9.40 -5.93 -8.80
N ARG A 95 10.27 -6.93 -8.64
CA ARG A 95 10.88 -7.65 -9.75
C ARG A 95 9.83 -8.30 -10.64
N GLN A 96 8.89 -9.06 -10.07
CA GLN A 96 7.85 -9.78 -10.81
C GLN A 96 6.90 -8.86 -11.58
N LEU A 97 6.66 -7.65 -11.07
CA LEU A 97 5.86 -6.62 -11.73
C LEU A 97 6.64 -5.89 -12.83
N SER A 98 7.96 -5.76 -12.68
CA SER A 98 8.81 -4.94 -13.53
C SER A 98 9.47 -5.70 -14.68
N GLU A 99 9.67 -7.00 -14.54
CA GLU A 99 10.34 -7.83 -15.54
C GLU A 99 9.35 -8.62 -16.40
N ASP A 100 9.72 -8.84 -17.65
CA ASP A 100 8.99 -9.75 -18.56
C ASP A 100 9.44 -11.22 -18.34
N GLU A 101 8.91 -12.14 -19.16
CA GLU A 101 9.24 -13.57 -19.08
C GLU A 101 10.72 -13.87 -19.37
N ASN A 102 11.44 -12.96 -20.03
CA ASN A 102 12.86 -13.08 -20.32
C ASN A 102 13.74 -12.44 -19.24
N GLY A 103 13.13 -11.81 -18.23
CA GLY A 103 13.83 -11.07 -17.19
C GLY A 103 14.29 -9.67 -17.62
N GLU A 104 13.76 -9.16 -18.73
CA GLU A 104 14.02 -7.81 -19.20
C GLU A 104 13.02 -6.81 -18.60
N LEU A 105 13.49 -5.58 -18.36
CA LEU A 105 12.65 -4.53 -17.79
C LEU A 105 11.55 -4.14 -18.78
N ARG A 106 10.32 -4.20 -18.35
CA ARG A 106 9.15 -3.74 -19.10
C ARG A 106 9.18 -2.22 -19.20
N THR A 107 9.23 -1.69 -20.41
CA THR A 107 9.36 -0.24 -20.68
C THR A 107 8.01 0.47 -20.74
N ASP A 108 6.93 -0.27 -20.87
CA ASP A 108 5.55 0.21 -20.95
C ASP A 108 4.92 0.51 -19.58
N LEU A 109 5.61 0.17 -18.48
CA LEU A 109 5.06 0.29 -17.13
C LEU A 109 5.73 1.43 -16.35
N THR A 110 4.88 2.26 -15.76
CA THR A 110 5.28 3.36 -14.86
C THR A 110 4.66 3.20 -13.48
N GLY A 111 5.19 3.86 -12.47
CA GLY A 111 4.59 3.90 -11.13
C GLY A 111 4.76 2.64 -10.27
N ILE A 112 5.57 1.66 -10.70
CA ILE A 112 5.91 0.50 -9.87
C ILE A 112 6.84 0.95 -8.75
N THR A 113 6.44 0.73 -7.50
CA THR A 113 7.22 1.11 -6.33
C THR A 113 8.54 0.36 -6.29
N GLY A 114 9.65 1.10 -6.22
CA GLY A 114 10.99 0.51 -6.09
C GLY A 114 11.63 0.04 -7.40
N ILE A 115 11.03 0.29 -8.57
CA ILE A 115 11.53 -0.14 -9.89
C ILE A 115 13.00 0.28 -10.15
N ASN A 116 13.42 1.41 -9.64
CA ASN A 116 14.79 1.91 -9.85
C ASN A 116 15.82 1.33 -8.88
N THR A 117 15.39 0.67 -7.82
CA THR A 117 16.29 0.20 -6.73
C THR A 117 16.25 -1.30 -6.50
N TYR A 118 15.25 -2.03 -7.03
CA TYR A 118 15.08 -3.45 -6.73
C TYR A 118 16.28 -4.31 -7.13
N LYS A 119 16.97 -4.00 -8.24
CA LYS A 119 18.15 -4.77 -8.70
C LYS A 119 19.30 -4.74 -7.68
N GLU A 120 19.54 -3.57 -7.08
CA GLU A 120 20.52 -3.45 -6.01
C GLU A 120 20.01 -4.07 -4.72
N ALA A 121 18.72 -3.90 -4.45
CA ALA A 121 18.05 -4.39 -3.26
C ALA A 121 17.97 -5.93 -3.22
N LEU A 122 17.99 -6.63 -4.34
CA LEU A 122 18.11 -8.10 -4.39
C LEU A 122 19.37 -8.63 -3.71
N ASN A 123 20.45 -7.85 -3.71
CA ASN A 123 21.70 -8.20 -3.05
C ASN A 123 21.80 -7.62 -1.63
N ASP A 124 21.18 -6.47 -1.38
CA ASP A 124 21.17 -5.78 -0.10
C ASP A 124 19.82 -5.07 0.09
N TYR A 125 18.93 -5.67 0.86
CA TYR A 125 17.57 -5.16 1.11
C TYR A 125 17.54 -3.73 1.70
N ASN A 126 18.64 -3.26 2.31
CA ASN A 126 18.73 -1.89 2.83
C ASN A 126 18.78 -0.83 1.72
N LYS A 127 19.10 -1.22 0.49
CA LYS A 127 19.11 -0.35 -0.69
C LYS A 127 17.74 -0.18 -1.34
N TYR A 128 16.72 -0.86 -0.80
CA TYR A 128 15.35 -0.67 -1.28
C TYR A 128 14.84 0.72 -0.92
N VAL A 129 13.74 1.13 -1.57
CA VAL A 129 13.14 2.45 -1.37
C VAL A 129 12.72 2.69 0.08
N LYS A 130 12.78 3.96 0.51
CA LYS A 130 12.35 4.37 1.85
C LYS A 130 10.83 4.24 2.02
N TYR A 131 10.07 4.62 0.98
CA TYR A 131 8.62 4.49 0.94
C TYR A 131 8.28 3.25 0.13
N ASP A 132 8.29 2.11 0.80
CA ASP A 132 7.98 0.81 0.23
C ASP A 132 6.45 0.59 0.06
N PRO A 133 6.02 -0.47 -0.62
CA PRO A 133 4.59 -0.76 -0.80
C PRO A 133 3.82 -0.85 0.52
N ALA A 134 4.39 -1.42 1.58
CA ALA A 134 3.75 -1.49 2.89
C ALA A 134 3.44 -0.09 3.44
N TYR A 135 4.38 0.84 3.32
CA TYR A 135 4.19 2.23 3.74
C TYR A 135 3.15 2.96 2.88
N ILE A 136 3.27 2.87 1.55
CA ILE A 136 2.39 3.61 0.62
C ILE A 136 0.94 3.14 0.71
N TYR A 137 0.70 1.83 0.77
CA TYR A 137 -0.64 1.26 0.69
C TYR A 137 -1.26 0.95 2.05
N GLY A 138 -0.48 0.96 3.14
CA GLY A 138 -0.93 0.55 4.48
C GLY A 138 -2.14 1.32 4.99
N SER A 139 -2.19 2.64 4.84
CA SER A 139 -3.32 3.47 5.26
C SER A 139 -4.60 3.15 4.47
N GLY A 140 -4.48 2.94 3.15
CA GLY A 140 -5.61 2.54 2.31
C GLY A 140 -6.12 1.14 2.63
N LEU A 141 -5.23 0.18 2.86
CA LEU A 141 -5.58 -1.17 3.30
C LEU A 141 -6.38 -1.17 4.60
N ALA A 142 -5.95 -0.35 5.57
CA ALA A 142 -6.68 -0.16 6.83
C ALA A 142 -8.02 0.54 6.60
N ARG A 143 -8.06 1.58 5.76
CA ARG A 143 -9.29 2.33 5.45
C ARG A 143 -10.36 1.46 4.79
N TYR A 144 -9.96 0.56 3.88
CA TYR A 144 -10.88 -0.37 3.22
C TYR A 144 -11.22 -1.60 4.07
N GLY A 145 -10.76 -1.64 5.33
CA GLY A 145 -11.02 -2.74 6.25
C GLY A 145 -10.47 -4.08 5.74
N ILE A 146 -9.40 -4.04 4.96
CA ILE A 146 -8.66 -5.22 4.47
C ILE A 146 -7.75 -5.74 5.57
N ILE A 147 -7.08 -4.82 6.28
CA ILE A 147 -6.32 -5.10 7.50
C ILE A 147 -6.81 -4.20 8.64
N PRO A 148 -6.61 -4.54 9.91
CA PRO A 148 -6.88 -3.64 11.01
C PRO A 148 -5.89 -2.45 11.02
N ASN A 149 -6.32 -1.32 11.61
CA ASN A 149 -5.48 -0.14 11.75
C ASN A 149 -4.45 -0.33 12.89
N THR A 150 -3.42 -1.10 12.62
CA THR A 150 -2.32 -1.40 13.56
C THR A 150 -1.01 -1.62 12.78
N SER A 151 0.11 -1.76 13.51
CA SER A 151 1.38 -2.14 12.87
C SER A 151 1.25 -3.53 12.24
N VAL A 152 1.49 -3.60 10.94
CA VAL A 152 1.41 -4.83 10.14
C VAL A 152 2.36 -5.90 10.68
N GLU A 153 3.59 -5.53 11.01
CA GLU A 153 4.60 -6.47 11.50
C GLU A 153 4.19 -7.07 12.85
N ARG A 154 3.59 -6.25 13.73
CA ARG A 154 3.09 -6.72 15.02
C ARG A 154 1.92 -7.67 14.83
N LEU A 155 0.96 -7.29 14.00
CA LEU A 155 -0.18 -8.13 13.66
C LEU A 155 0.28 -9.50 13.12
N ILE A 156 1.17 -9.49 12.13
CA ILE A 156 1.70 -10.71 11.53
C ILE A 156 2.44 -11.57 12.58
N LEU A 157 3.28 -10.96 13.42
CA LEU A 157 4.01 -11.70 14.45
C LEU A 157 3.07 -12.36 15.47
N GLU A 158 2.02 -11.67 15.88
CA GLU A 158 1.02 -12.20 16.81
C GLU A 158 0.24 -13.36 16.19
N LEU A 159 -0.26 -13.20 14.96
CA LEU A 159 -0.96 -14.25 14.22
C LEU A 159 -0.05 -15.46 13.96
N ASN A 160 1.20 -15.21 13.56
CA ASN A 160 2.19 -16.27 13.32
C ASN A 160 2.49 -17.04 14.61
N LYS A 161 2.71 -16.36 15.74
CA LYS A 161 2.94 -17.02 17.02
C LYS A 161 1.76 -17.88 17.45
N LYS A 162 0.53 -17.39 17.32
CA LYS A 162 -0.68 -18.16 17.62
C LYS A 162 -0.80 -19.36 16.70
N HIS A 163 -0.62 -19.17 15.39
CA HIS A 163 -0.69 -20.24 14.40
C HIS A 163 0.29 -21.39 14.68
N PHE A 164 1.54 -21.07 15.03
CA PHE A 164 2.57 -22.07 15.34
C PHE A 164 2.53 -22.58 16.80
N ALA A 165 1.74 -21.97 17.69
CA ALA A 165 1.52 -22.46 19.04
C ALA A 165 0.42 -23.52 19.11
N ASP A 166 -0.53 -23.52 18.17
CA ASP A 166 -1.66 -24.46 18.17
C ASP A 166 -1.24 -25.83 17.61
N PRO A 167 -1.34 -26.92 18.43
CA PRO A 167 -0.98 -28.27 17.99
C PRO A 167 -1.86 -28.81 16.85
N HIS A 168 -3.11 -28.36 16.74
CA HIS A 168 -4.05 -28.80 15.70
C HIS A 168 -3.72 -28.22 14.31
N ASN A 169 -3.07 -27.07 14.23
CA ASN A 169 -2.67 -26.47 12.97
C ASN A 169 -1.54 -27.21 12.23
N LYS A 170 -0.81 -28.09 12.92
CA LYS A 170 0.24 -28.93 12.27
C LYS A 170 -0.34 -29.96 11.30
N SER A 171 -1.63 -30.33 11.43
CA SER A 171 -2.31 -31.27 10.54
C SER A 171 -2.81 -30.62 9.25
N ALA A 172 -3.13 -29.33 9.28
CA ALA A 172 -3.65 -28.59 8.12
C ALA A 172 -2.60 -28.27 7.05
N LEU A 173 -1.30 -28.32 7.41
CA LEU A 173 -0.18 -28.11 6.47
C LEU A 173 0.07 -29.29 5.51
N LYS A 174 -0.61 -30.43 5.69
CA LYS A 174 -0.42 -31.67 4.86
C LYS A 174 -1.48 -31.93 3.82
N CYS A 175 -2.56 -31.12 3.72
CA CYS A 175 -3.60 -31.26 2.71
C CYS A 175 -3.60 -30.03 1.79
N GLU A 176 -2.72 -30.01 0.81
CA GLU A 176 -2.95 -29.32 -0.44
C GLU A 176 -3.88 -30.19 -1.29
N ASP A 177 -4.93 -29.57 -1.83
CA ASP A 177 -6.04 -30.15 -2.62
C ASP A 177 -7.17 -30.80 -1.79
N THR A 178 -8.13 -29.95 -1.43
CA THR A 178 -9.57 -30.24 -1.68
C THR A 178 -10.42 -29.02 -1.30
N THR A 179 -11.32 -28.72 -2.19
CA THR A 179 -12.47 -27.80 -2.11
C THR A 179 -13.37 -28.10 -0.91
N GLU A 180 -13.91 -26.97 -0.36
CA GLU A 180 -15.19 -26.90 0.33
C GLU A 180 -15.33 -27.70 1.64
N ASP A 181 -15.30 -26.96 2.73
CA ASP A 181 -16.05 -26.98 3.98
C ASP A 181 -15.17 -26.42 5.11
N ALA A 182 -15.08 -25.07 5.18
CA ALA A 182 -14.29 -24.36 6.18
C ALA A 182 -15.19 -23.49 7.06
N ASP A 183 -16.00 -24.12 7.89
CA ASP A 183 -16.94 -23.37 8.75
C ASP A 183 -16.50 -23.26 10.23
N ASP A 184 -15.31 -23.71 10.64
CA ASP A 184 -15.00 -23.74 12.07
C ASP A 184 -13.58 -23.33 12.52
N LEU A 185 -12.78 -22.63 11.66
CA LEU A 185 -11.42 -22.16 12.04
C LEU A 185 -11.22 -20.64 11.87
N THR A 186 -12.23 -19.83 12.16
CA THR A 186 -12.45 -18.61 11.40
C THR A 186 -12.02 -17.30 12.07
N GLY A 187 -11.76 -17.23 13.35
CA GLY A 187 -11.52 -15.95 14.04
C GLY A 187 -10.27 -15.20 13.58
N ASP A 188 -9.11 -15.83 13.62
CA ASP A 188 -7.82 -15.17 13.36
C ASP A 188 -7.49 -15.03 11.85
N LYS A 189 -8.01 -15.94 10.99
CA LYS A 189 -7.78 -15.87 9.53
C LYS A 189 -8.56 -14.77 8.84
N GLN A 190 -9.69 -14.32 9.43
CA GLN A 190 -10.49 -13.22 8.90
C GLN A 190 -9.93 -11.83 9.19
N VAL A 191 -8.90 -11.72 10.05
CA VAL A 191 -8.28 -10.42 10.41
C VAL A 191 -7.57 -9.80 9.23
N ILE A 192 -6.94 -10.61 8.35
CA ILE A 192 -6.36 -10.16 7.08
C ILE A 192 -7.24 -10.70 5.96
N LYS A 193 -7.91 -9.81 5.24
CA LYS A 193 -8.80 -10.19 4.13
C LYS A 193 -8.02 -10.27 2.84
N THR A 194 -8.22 -11.35 2.09
CA THR A 194 -7.58 -11.57 0.78
C THR A 194 -8.63 -11.89 -0.26
N CYS A 195 -8.29 -11.72 -1.54
CA CYS A 195 -9.16 -12.11 -2.65
C CYS A 195 -9.19 -13.62 -2.91
N GLY A 196 -8.43 -14.42 -2.12
CA GLY A 196 -8.33 -15.87 -2.31
C GLY A 196 -7.46 -16.28 -3.51
N GLU A 197 -6.76 -15.35 -4.16
CA GLU A 197 -5.75 -15.68 -5.17
C GLU A 197 -4.44 -16.11 -4.50
N SER A 198 -3.76 -17.08 -5.13
CA SER A 198 -2.47 -17.57 -4.66
C SER A 198 -1.33 -16.89 -5.42
N TYR A 199 -0.44 -16.23 -4.71
CA TYR A 199 0.74 -15.59 -5.28
C TYR A 199 2.01 -16.30 -4.83
N ASN A 200 2.96 -16.44 -5.74
CA ASN A 200 4.29 -16.97 -5.41
C ASN A 200 5.27 -15.81 -5.26
N PHE A 201 5.52 -15.39 -4.02
CA PHE A 201 6.29 -14.19 -3.71
C PHE A 201 7.79 -14.33 -3.93
N PHE A 202 8.36 -15.53 -3.82
CA PHE A 202 9.82 -15.72 -3.87
C PHE A 202 10.31 -16.40 -5.14
N ASN A 203 9.52 -17.33 -5.69
CA ASN A 203 9.89 -18.10 -6.89
C ASN A 203 8.91 -17.85 -8.05
N GLY A 204 8.17 -16.74 -7.97
CA GLY A 204 7.14 -16.41 -8.95
C GLY A 204 7.72 -16.01 -10.30
N LYS A 205 6.96 -16.33 -11.32
CA LYS A 205 7.08 -15.75 -12.66
C LYS A 205 6.61 -14.28 -12.60
N THR A 206 6.64 -13.63 -13.74
CA THR A 206 6.11 -12.28 -13.93
C THR A 206 4.67 -12.16 -13.42
N MET A 207 4.36 -11.03 -12.81
CA MET A 207 3.03 -10.69 -12.32
C MET A 207 2.43 -9.59 -13.19
N ASN A 208 1.13 -9.69 -13.50
CA ASN A 208 0.44 -8.65 -14.24
C ASN A 208 -0.03 -7.54 -13.29
N LEU A 209 0.15 -6.28 -13.71
CA LEU A 209 -0.39 -5.10 -13.01
C LEU A 209 -1.91 -4.97 -13.14
N THR A 210 -2.48 -5.49 -14.23
CA THR A 210 -3.93 -5.53 -14.41
C THR A 210 -4.57 -6.44 -13.38
N LEU A 211 -5.66 -5.97 -12.78
CA LEU A 211 -6.46 -6.80 -11.87
C LEU A 211 -7.21 -7.88 -12.66
N THR A 212 -7.27 -9.09 -12.10
CA THR A 212 -8.23 -10.10 -12.56
C THR A 212 -9.64 -9.70 -12.12
N GLU A 213 -10.66 -10.29 -12.71
CA GLU A 213 -12.05 -10.05 -12.34
C GLU A 213 -12.31 -10.31 -10.84
N LYS A 214 -11.73 -11.37 -10.31
CA LYS A 214 -11.84 -11.73 -8.89
C LYS A 214 -11.15 -10.70 -7.97
N GLU A 215 -9.98 -10.20 -8.37
CA GLU A 215 -9.27 -9.15 -7.65
C GLU A 215 -10.04 -7.82 -7.69
N ALA A 216 -10.59 -7.48 -8.85
CA ALA A 216 -11.40 -6.27 -9.03
C ALA A 216 -12.69 -6.34 -8.20
N SER A 217 -13.40 -7.46 -8.22
CA SER A 217 -14.58 -7.70 -7.39
C SER A 217 -14.27 -7.56 -5.89
N PHE A 218 -13.18 -8.19 -5.44
CA PHE A 218 -12.73 -8.05 -4.05
C PHE A 218 -12.51 -6.59 -3.66
N MET A 219 -11.80 -5.81 -4.50
CA MET A 219 -11.56 -4.39 -4.22
C MET A 219 -12.85 -3.58 -4.19
N LYS A 220 -13.74 -3.81 -5.14
CA LYS A 220 -15.06 -3.19 -5.21
C LYS A 220 -15.84 -3.44 -3.93
N ASP A 221 -15.94 -4.70 -3.49
CA ASP A 221 -16.64 -5.08 -2.26
C ASP A 221 -16.03 -4.41 -1.02
N ARG A 222 -14.68 -4.31 -0.95
CA ARG A 222 -14.00 -3.67 0.19
C ARG A 222 -14.26 -2.16 0.24
N ILE A 223 -14.24 -1.48 -0.90
CA ILE A 223 -14.51 -0.05 -0.99
C ILE A 223 -15.97 0.23 -0.62
N HIS A 224 -16.93 -0.52 -1.16
CA HIS A 224 -18.35 -0.37 -0.77
C HIS A 224 -18.57 -0.60 0.72
N ALA A 225 -18.01 -1.67 1.28
CA ALA A 225 -18.19 -1.99 2.70
C ALA A 225 -17.62 -0.92 3.65
N SER A 226 -16.64 -0.11 3.20
CA SER A 226 -15.90 0.80 4.09
C SER A 226 -16.02 2.27 3.72
N CYS A 227 -16.45 2.59 2.50
CA CYS A 227 -16.46 3.92 1.92
C CYS A 227 -17.79 4.25 1.21
N ASP A 228 -18.88 3.58 1.59
CA ASP A 228 -20.18 3.85 1.01
C ASP A 228 -20.57 5.33 1.15
N GLY A 229 -21.27 5.86 0.13
CA GLY A 229 -21.66 7.27 0.06
C GLY A 229 -20.52 8.25 -0.30
N THR A 230 -19.32 7.77 -0.62
CA THR A 230 -18.21 8.61 -1.10
C THR A 230 -18.15 8.67 -2.62
N MET A 231 -17.44 9.67 -3.16
CA MET A 231 -17.19 9.77 -4.60
C MET A 231 -16.42 8.55 -5.12
N LEU A 232 -15.49 8.00 -4.33
CA LEU A 232 -14.73 6.80 -4.69
C LEU A 232 -15.69 5.61 -4.92
N ALA A 233 -16.61 5.34 -3.99
CA ALA A 233 -17.57 4.25 -4.12
C ALA A 233 -18.51 4.44 -5.34
N TYR A 234 -18.91 5.68 -5.60
CA TYR A 234 -19.72 6.02 -6.78
C TYR A 234 -18.97 5.76 -8.09
N LEU A 235 -17.71 6.21 -8.19
CA LEU A 235 -16.93 6.12 -9.41
C LEU A 235 -16.56 4.68 -9.81
N ILE A 236 -16.35 3.78 -8.84
CA ILE A 236 -16.05 2.37 -9.17
C ILE A 236 -17.26 1.59 -9.69
N ASP A 237 -18.48 2.14 -9.56
CA ASP A 237 -19.70 1.57 -10.14
C ASP A 237 -20.00 2.13 -11.52
N CYS A 238 -19.39 3.25 -11.87
CA CYS A 238 -19.61 3.84 -13.19
C CYS A 238 -18.89 3.02 -14.26
N GLU A 239 -19.64 2.55 -15.25
CA GLU A 239 -19.04 2.02 -16.46
C GLU A 239 -18.52 3.20 -17.29
N TYR A 240 -17.21 3.38 -17.30
CA TYR A 240 -16.57 4.33 -18.20
C TYR A 240 -16.02 3.57 -19.40
N ASP A 241 -16.50 3.94 -20.58
CA ASP A 241 -15.77 3.68 -21.82
C ASP A 241 -14.49 4.54 -21.79
N LEU A 242 -13.42 3.97 -21.25
CA LEU A 242 -12.11 4.60 -21.36
C LEU A 242 -11.77 4.65 -22.86
N PRO A 243 -11.44 5.86 -23.41
CA PRO A 243 -10.95 5.92 -24.76
C PRO A 243 -9.73 5.00 -24.91
N GLU A 244 -9.71 4.18 -25.94
CA GLU A 244 -8.70 3.15 -26.19
C GLU A 244 -7.25 3.67 -26.29
N HIS A 245 -7.06 5.01 -26.17
CA HIS A 245 -5.75 5.66 -26.29
C HIS A 245 -5.68 6.86 -25.34
N VAL A 246 -5.07 6.67 -24.19
CA VAL A 246 -4.37 7.72 -23.46
C VAL A 246 -2.97 7.21 -23.12
#